data_800c329c64172b611f7ab2917445dbf1
#
_entry.id   800c329c64172b611f7ab2917445dbf1
#
_cell.length_a   1.000
_cell.length_b   1.000
_cell.length_c   1.000
_cell.angle_alpha   90.00
_cell.angle_beta   90.00
_cell.angle_gamma   90.00
#
_symmetry.space_group_name_H-M   'P 1'
#
loop_
_entity.id
_entity.type
_entity.pdbx_description
1 polymer ?
#
loop_
_entity_poly.entity_id
_entity_poly.type
_entity_poly.pdbx_seq_one_letter_code
_entity_poly.pdbx_strand_id
1 'polypeptide(L)'
;LLPVICGTDTLGVGINVPIHSVVLTALTKFDGTKMRRLRAREFHQIAGRAGRMGFDTEGLVIAEAPEYEIENQKAIAKAGGDPKKLKKVKRKKAPEGFVTWNQSTFDKLIDAEPETLVPHLKITHSMVLNEVAQGGDARARIDDLIDDSAQTPDQKEHLHQRADEIFQTLFDTEVIETEDRKDGGKDYYMTLDMPDDFALDQPLSPFLLAALELLDPESDT
;
A
#
# COMPACT_ATOMS: atom_id res chain seq x y z
N LEU A 1 -22.74 -10.27 -23.17
CA LEU A 1 -21.69 -9.26 -23.30
C LEU A 1 -22.13 -8.01 -22.53
N LEU A 2 -21.36 -7.57 -21.53
CA LEU A 2 -21.59 -6.31 -20.83
C LEU A 2 -20.90 -5.20 -21.65
N PRO A 3 -21.64 -4.21 -22.17
CA PRO A 3 -21.06 -3.15 -22.99
C PRO A 3 -20.26 -2.13 -22.17
N VAL A 4 -20.57 -1.98 -20.88
CA VAL A 4 -19.94 -1.03 -19.97
C VAL A 4 -19.76 -1.68 -18.61
N ILE A 5 -18.60 -1.44 -17.97
CA ILE A 5 -18.29 -1.82 -16.62
C ILE A 5 -17.94 -0.54 -15.86
N CYS A 6 -18.62 -0.29 -14.75
CA CYS A 6 -18.32 0.81 -13.84
C CYS A 6 -17.71 0.26 -12.55
N GLY A 7 -16.71 0.95 -12.04
CA GLY A 7 -16.08 0.55 -10.77
C GLY A 7 -15.10 1.59 -10.24
N THR A 8 -14.55 1.29 -9.10
CA THR A 8 -13.48 2.08 -8.48
C THR A 8 -12.12 1.68 -9.04
N ASP A 9 -11.05 2.32 -8.59
CA ASP A 9 -9.67 2.00 -8.97
C ASP A 9 -9.28 0.54 -8.68
N THR A 10 -9.99 -0.16 -7.78
CA THR A 10 -9.79 -1.60 -7.51
C THR A 10 -10.07 -2.47 -8.74
N LEU A 11 -10.92 -2.04 -9.68
CA LEU A 11 -11.06 -2.71 -10.98
C LEU A 11 -9.77 -2.63 -11.84
N GLY A 12 -8.92 -1.65 -11.58
CA GLY A 12 -7.59 -1.54 -12.20
C GLY A 12 -6.56 -2.53 -11.63
N VAL A 13 -6.84 -3.15 -10.49
CA VAL A 13 -5.89 -4.01 -9.74
C VAL A 13 -6.51 -5.39 -9.50
N GLY A 14 -5.76 -6.44 -9.79
CA GLY A 14 -6.13 -7.82 -9.42
C GLY A 14 -7.14 -8.53 -10.31
N ILE A 15 -7.83 -7.85 -11.22
CA ILE A 15 -8.79 -8.46 -12.15
C ILE A 15 -8.31 -8.25 -13.59
N ASN A 16 -8.18 -9.32 -14.35
CA ASN A 16 -7.85 -9.21 -15.78
C ASN A 16 -9.14 -9.01 -16.60
N VAL A 17 -9.54 -7.74 -16.75
CA VAL A 17 -10.68 -7.37 -17.61
C VAL A 17 -10.13 -6.65 -18.84
N PRO A 18 -10.02 -7.32 -19.98
CA PRO A 18 -9.58 -6.69 -21.22
C PRO A 18 -10.71 -5.83 -21.80
N ILE A 19 -10.49 -4.53 -21.90
CA ILE A 19 -11.44 -3.55 -22.41
C ILE A 19 -10.81 -2.70 -23.50
N HIS A 20 -11.60 -2.27 -24.50
CA HIS A 20 -11.08 -1.41 -25.55
C HIS A 20 -10.80 0.02 -25.05
N SER A 21 -11.71 0.56 -24.25
CA SER A 21 -11.64 1.96 -23.81
C SER A 21 -11.78 2.09 -22.31
N VAL A 22 -10.98 2.96 -21.71
CA VAL A 22 -11.05 3.36 -20.30
C VAL A 22 -11.50 4.80 -20.21
N VAL A 23 -12.52 5.07 -19.38
CA VAL A 23 -12.98 6.42 -19.08
C VAL A 23 -12.72 6.71 -17.61
N LEU A 24 -11.89 7.70 -17.33
CA LEU A 24 -11.62 8.22 -16.00
C LEU A 24 -12.54 9.43 -15.74
N THR A 25 -13.43 9.32 -14.79
CA THR A 25 -14.34 10.41 -14.41
C THR A 25 -13.64 11.52 -13.61
N ALA A 26 -12.48 11.23 -13.04
CA ALA A 26 -11.61 12.21 -12.41
C ALA A 26 -10.16 11.71 -12.36
N LEU A 27 -9.20 12.63 -12.26
CA LEU A 27 -7.79 12.32 -12.02
C LEU A 27 -7.43 12.50 -10.52
N THR A 28 -8.41 12.27 -9.65
CA THR A 28 -8.27 12.37 -8.19
C THR A 28 -8.90 11.16 -7.51
N LYS A 29 -8.39 10.80 -6.35
CA LYS A 29 -8.94 9.74 -5.50
C LYS A 29 -8.84 10.10 -4.02
N PHE A 30 -9.66 9.45 -3.21
CA PHE A 30 -9.54 9.47 -1.76
C PHE A 30 -8.52 8.41 -1.33
N ASP A 31 -7.54 8.77 -0.50
CA ASP A 31 -6.46 7.87 -0.06
C ASP A 31 -6.69 7.24 1.33
N GLY A 32 -7.91 7.39 1.84
CA GLY A 32 -8.29 6.99 3.20
C GLY A 32 -8.28 8.14 4.20
N THR A 33 -7.58 9.25 3.89
CA THR A 33 -7.46 10.43 4.76
C THR A 33 -7.92 11.70 4.05
N LYS A 34 -7.51 11.87 2.80
CA LYS A 34 -7.80 13.07 2.00
C LYS A 34 -7.94 12.77 0.51
N MET A 35 -8.58 13.72 -0.20
CA MET A 35 -8.57 13.70 -1.67
C MET A 35 -7.19 14.12 -2.18
N ARG A 36 -6.65 13.38 -3.14
CA ARG A 36 -5.38 13.70 -3.82
C ARG A 36 -5.44 13.37 -5.31
N ARG A 37 -4.50 13.87 -6.08
CA ARG A 37 -4.32 13.45 -7.48
C ARG A 37 -3.86 12.01 -7.56
N LEU A 38 -4.20 11.35 -8.66
CA LEU A 38 -3.63 10.04 -8.99
C LEU A 38 -2.11 10.16 -9.10
N ARG A 39 -1.41 9.13 -8.65
CA ARG A 39 0.01 8.93 -8.95
C ARG A 39 0.17 8.36 -10.35
N ALA A 40 1.34 8.51 -10.96
CA ALA A 40 1.61 7.97 -12.29
C ALA A 40 1.38 6.46 -12.34
N ARG A 41 1.82 5.70 -11.35
CA ARG A 41 1.56 4.26 -11.24
C ARG A 41 0.08 3.93 -11.24
N GLU A 42 -0.73 4.64 -10.44
CA GLU A 42 -2.17 4.41 -10.35
C GLU A 42 -2.86 4.71 -11.69
N PHE A 43 -2.48 5.83 -12.31
CA PHE A 43 -2.97 6.18 -13.64
C PHE A 43 -2.62 5.11 -14.68
N HIS A 44 -1.37 4.68 -14.77
CA HIS A 44 -0.91 3.68 -15.73
C HIS A 44 -1.52 2.30 -15.48
N GLN A 45 -1.76 1.92 -14.22
CA GLN A 45 -2.46 0.67 -13.89
C GLN A 45 -3.90 0.64 -14.45
N ILE A 46 -4.60 1.77 -14.39
CA ILE A 46 -5.96 1.89 -14.91
C ILE A 46 -5.92 2.04 -16.44
N ALA A 47 -5.10 2.96 -16.95
CA ALA A 47 -4.95 3.25 -18.37
C ALA A 47 -4.45 2.02 -19.17
N GLY A 48 -3.54 1.24 -18.59
CA GLY A 48 -3.01 0.02 -19.20
C GLY A 48 -4.02 -1.12 -19.37
N ARG A 49 -5.27 -0.93 -18.94
CA ARG A 49 -6.38 -1.83 -19.25
C ARG A 49 -7.00 -1.57 -20.62
N ALA A 50 -6.71 -0.41 -21.21
CA ALA A 50 -7.21 -0.07 -22.53
C ALA A 50 -6.46 -0.85 -23.62
N GLY A 51 -7.22 -1.44 -24.53
CA GLY A 51 -6.71 -2.28 -25.62
C GLY A 51 -6.67 -3.76 -25.24
N ARG A 52 -7.28 -4.60 -26.08
CA ARG A 52 -7.37 -6.05 -25.87
C ARG A 52 -6.28 -6.74 -26.70
N MET A 53 -5.32 -7.35 -26.03
CA MET A 53 -4.24 -8.07 -26.70
C MET A 53 -4.81 -9.13 -27.67
N GLY A 54 -4.35 -9.11 -28.90
CA GLY A 54 -4.81 -10.03 -29.97
C GLY A 54 -6.13 -9.65 -30.64
N PHE A 55 -6.83 -8.60 -30.18
CA PHE A 55 -8.11 -8.13 -30.77
C PHE A 55 -8.07 -6.68 -31.22
N ASP A 56 -7.39 -5.82 -30.45
CA ASP A 56 -7.32 -4.39 -30.73
C ASP A 56 -5.88 -4.02 -31.15
N THR A 57 -5.77 -3.11 -32.12
CA THR A 57 -4.48 -2.52 -32.52
C THR A 57 -4.12 -1.31 -31.67
N GLU A 58 -5.11 -0.72 -31.01
CA GLU A 58 -4.98 0.45 -30.16
C GLU A 58 -6.01 0.41 -29.03
N GLY A 59 -5.71 1.07 -27.91
CA GLY A 59 -6.63 1.27 -26.79
C GLY A 59 -6.89 2.76 -26.58
N LEU A 60 -8.06 3.11 -26.06
CA LEU A 60 -8.45 4.49 -25.84
C LEU A 60 -8.55 4.80 -24.35
N VAL A 61 -7.90 5.87 -23.90
CA VAL A 61 -8.00 6.39 -22.53
C VAL A 61 -8.56 7.81 -22.57
N ILE A 62 -9.67 8.03 -21.90
CA ILE A 62 -10.38 9.30 -21.85
C ILE A 62 -10.43 9.78 -20.39
N ALA A 63 -10.10 11.04 -20.13
CA ALA A 63 -10.34 11.68 -18.84
C ALA A 63 -11.43 12.74 -19.01
N GLU A 64 -12.48 12.68 -18.19
CA GLU A 64 -13.55 13.67 -18.18
C GLU A 64 -13.07 14.96 -17.52
N ALA A 65 -13.03 16.05 -18.30
CA ALA A 65 -12.54 17.33 -17.78
C ALA A 65 -13.50 17.92 -16.72
N PRO A 66 -13.00 18.51 -15.63
CA PRO A 66 -13.84 19.18 -14.63
C PRO A 66 -14.62 20.34 -15.23
N GLU A 67 -15.83 20.59 -14.73
CA GLU A 67 -16.72 21.63 -15.25
C GLU A 67 -16.06 23.02 -15.28
N TYR A 68 -15.35 23.38 -14.21
CA TYR A 68 -14.64 24.67 -14.16
C TYR A 68 -13.55 24.79 -15.25
N GLU A 69 -12.92 23.68 -15.64
CA GLU A 69 -11.92 23.67 -16.71
C GLU A 69 -12.58 23.81 -18.07
N ILE A 70 -13.71 23.11 -18.31
CA ILE A 70 -14.49 23.24 -19.54
C ILE A 70 -14.95 24.69 -19.75
N GLU A 71 -15.45 25.34 -18.70
CA GLU A 71 -15.88 26.74 -18.76
C GLU A 71 -14.70 27.69 -19.00
N ASN A 72 -13.56 27.45 -18.37
CA ASN A 72 -12.34 28.23 -18.61
C ASN A 72 -11.87 28.09 -20.07
N GLN A 73 -11.86 26.89 -20.61
CA GLN A 73 -11.51 26.63 -22.00
C GLN A 73 -12.48 27.34 -22.97
N LYS A 74 -13.79 27.28 -22.70
CA LYS A 74 -14.79 28.01 -23.47
C LYS A 74 -14.58 29.52 -23.42
N ALA A 75 -14.22 30.07 -22.27
CA ALA A 75 -13.93 31.50 -22.10
C ALA A 75 -12.66 31.92 -22.83
N ILE A 76 -11.62 31.10 -22.81
CA ILE A 76 -10.38 31.32 -23.56
C ILE A 76 -10.64 31.26 -25.08
N ALA A 77 -11.39 30.26 -25.54
CA ALA A 77 -11.75 30.11 -26.95
C ALA A 77 -12.54 31.32 -27.47
N LYS A 78 -13.50 31.86 -26.68
CA LYS A 78 -14.24 33.09 -27.02
C LYS A 78 -13.35 34.33 -27.13
N ALA A 79 -12.22 34.37 -26.44
CA ALA A 79 -11.26 35.49 -26.55
C ALA A 79 -10.48 35.50 -27.89
N GLY A 80 -10.56 34.43 -28.68
CA GLY A 80 -10.08 34.37 -30.07
C GLY A 80 -8.60 34.59 -30.24
N GLY A 81 -7.76 34.27 -29.24
CA GLY A 81 -6.31 34.48 -29.33
C GLY A 81 -5.83 35.94 -29.11
N ASP A 82 -6.73 36.90 -28.92
CA ASP A 82 -6.38 38.30 -28.64
C ASP A 82 -5.73 38.43 -27.26
N PRO A 83 -4.45 38.84 -27.15
CA PRO A 83 -3.75 38.95 -25.86
C PRO A 83 -4.42 39.91 -24.87
N LYS A 84 -5.09 40.96 -25.36
CA LYS A 84 -5.80 41.93 -24.50
C LYS A 84 -7.10 41.32 -23.92
N LYS A 85 -7.80 40.52 -24.71
CA LYS A 85 -9.00 39.80 -24.27
C LYS A 85 -8.65 38.67 -23.32
N LEU A 86 -7.60 37.89 -23.61
CA LEU A 86 -7.13 36.78 -22.76
C LEU A 86 -6.76 37.27 -21.36
N LYS A 87 -6.13 38.43 -21.21
CA LYS A 87 -5.80 39.06 -19.89
C LYS A 87 -7.06 39.42 -19.07
N LYS A 88 -8.20 39.62 -19.72
CA LYS A 88 -9.48 40.00 -19.07
C LYS A 88 -10.35 38.79 -18.74
N VAL A 89 -9.98 37.60 -19.18
CA VAL A 89 -10.77 36.35 -18.88
C VAL A 89 -10.68 36.05 -17.41
N LYS A 90 -11.80 36.18 -16.69
CA LYS A 90 -11.93 35.69 -15.32
C LYS A 90 -12.05 34.17 -15.35
N ARG A 91 -10.98 33.49 -14.90
CA ARG A 91 -11.04 32.02 -14.78
C ARG A 91 -11.86 31.62 -13.57
N LYS A 92 -12.76 30.64 -13.74
CA LYS A 92 -13.45 30.00 -12.62
C LYS A 92 -12.44 29.19 -11.80
N LYS A 93 -12.53 29.30 -10.49
CA LYS A 93 -11.78 28.45 -9.56
C LYS A 93 -12.53 27.16 -9.33
N ALA A 94 -11.81 26.10 -9.00
CA ALA A 94 -12.43 24.88 -8.51
C ALA A 94 -13.24 25.16 -7.22
N PRO A 95 -14.28 24.40 -6.92
CA PRO A 95 -14.97 24.48 -5.65
C PRO A 95 -14.01 24.29 -4.47
N GLU A 96 -14.34 24.89 -3.33
CA GLU A 96 -13.54 24.78 -2.11
C GLU A 96 -13.46 23.30 -1.67
N GLY A 97 -12.25 22.88 -1.26
CA GLY A 97 -11.98 21.49 -0.89
C GLY A 97 -11.72 20.52 -2.07
N PHE A 98 -11.85 20.99 -3.33
CA PHE A 98 -11.54 20.18 -4.49
C PHE A 98 -10.05 20.18 -4.83
N VAL A 99 -9.50 18.99 -5.07
CA VAL A 99 -8.14 18.83 -5.62
C VAL A 99 -8.19 19.13 -7.11
N THR A 100 -7.61 20.27 -7.49
CA THR A 100 -7.63 20.76 -8.88
C THR A 100 -6.79 19.92 -9.81
N TRP A 101 -7.28 19.70 -11.03
CA TRP A 101 -6.52 19.15 -12.14
C TRP A 101 -7.02 19.72 -13.47
N ASN A 102 -6.20 19.60 -14.51
CA ASN A 102 -6.46 20.17 -15.84
C ASN A 102 -5.74 19.32 -16.90
N GLN A 103 -5.78 19.77 -18.17
CA GLN A 103 -5.10 19.12 -19.28
C GLN A 103 -3.63 18.86 -18.99
N SER A 104 -2.89 19.85 -18.48
CA SER A 104 -1.46 19.70 -18.13
C SER A 104 -1.23 18.64 -17.04
N THR A 105 -2.19 18.41 -16.14
CA THR A 105 -2.11 17.33 -15.16
C THR A 105 -2.25 15.95 -15.86
N PHE A 106 -3.16 15.86 -16.81
CA PHE A 106 -3.35 14.65 -17.60
C PHE A 106 -2.12 14.33 -18.44
N ASP A 107 -1.60 15.31 -19.19
CA ASP A 107 -0.40 15.15 -20.00
C ASP A 107 0.82 14.68 -19.16
N LYS A 108 1.00 15.29 -17.98
CA LYS A 108 2.05 14.86 -17.05
C LYS A 108 1.89 13.43 -16.55
N LEU A 109 0.67 12.96 -16.33
CA LEU A 109 0.43 11.58 -15.92
C LEU A 109 0.73 10.58 -17.04
N ILE A 110 0.49 10.97 -18.29
CA ILE A 110 0.83 10.14 -19.46
C ILE A 110 2.35 9.97 -19.56
N ASP A 111 3.10 11.06 -19.40
CA ASP A 111 4.56 11.07 -19.63
C ASP A 111 5.37 10.65 -18.39
N ALA A 112 4.75 10.63 -17.21
CA ALA A 112 5.45 10.32 -15.97
C ALA A 112 5.76 8.83 -15.85
N GLU A 113 6.99 8.52 -15.46
CA GLU A 113 7.34 7.15 -15.05
C GLU A 113 6.59 6.76 -13.78
N PRO A 114 6.10 5.51 -13.70
CA PRO A 114 5.48 5.00 -12.48
C PRO A 114 6.45 5.06 -11.30
N GLU A 115 5.97 5.53 -10.16
CA GLU A 115 6.76 5.60 -8.93
C GLU A 115 7.26 4.20 -8.53
N THR A 116 8.45 4.12 -7.97
CA THR A 116 9.00 2.89 -7.41
C THR A 116 8.10 2.39 -6.29
N LEU A 117 7.92 1.08 -6.23
CA LEU A 117 7.23 0.47 -5.08
C LEU A 117 8.13 0.61 -3.86
N VAL A 118 7.61 1.24 -2.83
CA VAL A 118 8.25 1.25 -1.51
C VAL A 118 7.67 0.06 -0.75
N PRO A 119 8.46 -0.93 -0.39
CA PRO A 119 7.98 -2.06 0.40
C PRO A 119 7.59 -1.57 1.80
N HIS A 120 6.53 -2.15 2.34
CA HIS A 120 6.06 -1.89 3.69
C HIS A 120 6.26 -3.14 4.54
N LEU A 121 7.51 -3.60 4.67
CA LEU A 121 7.85 -4.66 5.61
C LEU A 121 7.51 -4.19 7.02
N LYS A 122 6.87 -5.05 7.80
CA LYS A 122 6.58 -4.84 9.21
C LYS A 122 7.00 -6.09 9.95
N ILE A 123 7.80 -5.94 10.98
CA ILE A 123 8.10 -7.04 11.88
C ILE A 123 6.98 -7.12 12.91
N THR A 124 6.34 -8.29 12.99
CA THR A 124 5.22 -8.58 13.90
C THR A 124 5.55 -9.77 14.80
N HIS A 125 4.86 -9.90 15.93
CA HIS A 125 5.01 -11.06 16.81
C HIS A 125 4.74 -12.38 16.07
N SER A 126 3.68 -12.42 15.23
CA SER A 126 3.36 -13.60 14.41
C SER A 126 4.52 -14.01 13.51
N MET A 127 5.16 -13.04 12.87
CA MET A 127 6.29 -13.28 11.99
C MET A 127 7.48 -13.87 12.76
N VAL A 128 7.82 -13.29 13.90
CA VAL A 128 8.90 -13.78 14.76
C VAL A 128 8.60 -15.19 15.27
N LEU A 129 7.40 -15.44 15.76
CA LEU A 129 6.98 -16.76 16.22
C LEU A 129 6.99 -17.82 15.11
N ASN A 130 6.57 -17.45 13.89
CA ASN A 130 6.67 -18.34 12.74
C ASN A 130 8.12 -18.69 12.41
N GLU A 131 9.05 -17.75 12.55
CA GLU A 131 10.48 -18.01 12.34
C GLU A 131 11.05 -18.89 13.47
N VAL A 132 10.65 -18.64 14.71
CA VAL A 132 11.04 -19.48 15.86
C VAL A 132 10.53 -20.91 15.71
N ALA A 133 9.30 -21.09 15.25
CA ALA A 133 8.70 -22.40 15.02
C ALA A 133 9.46 -23.27 13.99
N GLN A 134 10.22 -22.63 13.08
CA GLN A 134 11.07 -23.35 12.11
C GLN A 134 12.36 -23.90 12.75
N GLY A 135 12.66 -23.53 14.01
CA GLY A 135 13.88 -23.88 14.71
C GLY A 135 15.12 -23.14 14.19
N GLY A 136 16.27 -23.36 14.83
CA GLY A 136 17.52 -22.72 14.50
C GLY A 136 17.56 -21.22 14.84
N ASP A 137 18.43 -20.47 14.15
CA ASP A 137 18.64 -19.04 14.43
C ASP A 137 17.55 -18.15 13.82
N ALA A 138 16.42 -18.07 14.47
CA ALA A 138 15.31 -17.23 14.05
C ALA A 138 15.69 -15.74 13.98
N ARG A 139 16.58 -15.28 14.89
CA ARG A 139 17.00 -13.89 14.89
C ARG A 139 17.82 -13.54 13.65
N ALA A 140 18.78 -14.38 13.30
CA ALA A 140 19.58 -14.18 12.10
C ALA A 140 18.71 -14.15 10.83
N ARG A 141 17.73 -15.04 10.72
CA ARG A 141 16.79 -15.03 9.56
C ARG A 141 15.96 -13.75 9.47
N ILE A 142 15.50 -13.21 10.60
CA ILE A 142 14.78 -11.93 10.63
C ILE A 142 15.71 -10.78 10.22
N ASP A 143 16.96 -10.79 10.68
CA ASP A 143 17.95 -9.78 10.31
C ASP A 143 18.28 -9.84 8.81
N ASP A 144 18.50 -11.02 8.26
CA ASP A 144 18.71 -11.23 6.82
C ASP A 144 17.52 -10.72 6.00
N LEU A 145 16.28 -10.99 6.44
CA LEU A 145 15.08 -10.52 5.78
C LEU A 145 14.98 -8.98 5.77
N ILE A 146 15.36 -8.33 6.88
CA ILE A 146 15.40 -6.87 6.96
C ILE A 146 16.48 -6.32 6.04
N ASP A 147 17.67 -6.91 6.08
CA ASP A 147 18.85 -6.46 5.32
C ASP A 147 18.67 -6.64 3.81
N ASP A 148 18.03 -7.71 3.39
CA ASP A 148 17.71 -7.98 1.98
C ASP A 148 16.50 -7.17 1.48
N SER A 149 15.75 -6.52 2.37
CA SER A 149 14.60 -5.71 1.97
C SER A 149 15.01 -4.45 1.21
N ALA A 150 14.13 -3.95 0.32
CA ALA A 150 14.37 -2.73 -0.44
C ALA A 150 14.04 -1.43 0.34
N GLN A 151 14.04 -1.47 1.67
CA GLN A 151 13.84 -0.31 2.51
C GLN A 151 15.08 0.57 2.62
N THR A 152 14.87 1.85 3.01
CA THR A 152 15.99 2.77 3.26
C THR A 152 16.78 2.33 4.51
N PRO A 153 18.06 2.74 4.64
CA PRO A 153 18.86 2.42 5.84
C PRO A 153 18.16 2.80 7.16
N ASP A 154 17.57 3.99 7.24
CA ASP A 154 16.84 4.44 8.44
C ASP A 154 15.62 3.54 8.74
N GLN A 155 14.92 3.09 7.71
CA GLN A 155 13.79 2.18 7.87
C GLN A 155 14.24 0.79 8.34
N LYS A 156 15.37 0.28 7.83
CA LYS A 156 15.96 -0.99 8.26
C LYS A 156 16.37 -0.92 9.74
N GLU A 157 16.99 0.16 10.15
CA GLU A 157 17.34 0.38 11.57
C GLU A 157 16.11 0.32 12.48
N HIS A 158 15.02 0.99 12.10
CA HIS A 158 13.75 0.90 12.84
C HIS A 158 13.16 -0.51 12.86
N LEU A 159 13.31 -1.29 11.79
CA LEU A 159 12.84 -2.67 11.75
C LEU A 159 13.68 -3.58 12.65
N HIS A 160 15.02 -3.41 12.70
CA HIS A 160 15.89 -4.11 13.64
C HIS A 160 15.53 -3.79 15.10
N GLN A 161 15.35 -2.50 15.43
CA GLN A 161 14.89 -2.09 16.75
C GLN A 161 13.54 -2.72 17.11
N ARG A 162 12.61 -2.77 16.15
CA ARG A 162 11.32 -3.41 16.34
C ARG A 162 11.44 -4.92 16.56
N ALA A 163 12.32 -5.58 15.83
CA ALA A 163 12.62 -7.00 16.04
C ALA A 163 13.17 -7.23 17.47
N ASP A 164 14.14 -6.40 17.92
CA ASP A 164 14.68 -6.47 19.28
C ASP A 164 13.60 -6.36 20.36
N GLU A 165 12.70 -5.38 20.23
CA GLU A 165 11.57 -5.20 21.15
C GLU A 165 10.67 -6.42 21.22
N ILE A 166 10.37 -7.03 20.05
CA ILE A 166 9.51 -8.20 19.99
C ILE A 166 10.19 -9.42 20.61
N PHE A 167 11.46 -9.69 20.25
CA PHE A 167 12.21 -10.79 20.84
C PHE A 167 12.32 -10.61 22.36
N GLN A 168 12.64 -9.41 22.85
CA GLN A 168 12.70 -9.14 24.29
C GLN A 168 11.35 -9.39 24.97
N THR A 169 10.26 -8.93 24.38
CA THR A 169 8.90 -9.17 24.91
C THR A 169 8.59 -10.66 24.99
N LEU A 170 8.94 -11.42 23.95
CA LEU A 170 8.69 -12.87 23.92
C LEU A 170 9.56 -13.63 24.93
N PHE A 171 10.78 -13.16 25.22
CA PHE A 171 11.63 -13.68 26.30
C PHE A 171 11.08 -13.33 27.67
N ASP A 172 10.73 -12.06 27.90
CA ASP A 172 10.22 -11.59 29.20
C ASP A 172 8.89 -12.27 29.60
N THR A 173 8.12 -12.70 28.60
CA THR A 173 6.87 -13.45 28.78
C THR A 173 7.07 -14.97 28.74
N GLU A 174 8.30 -15.44 28.70
CA GLU A 174 8.66 -16.87 28.65
C GLU A 174 8.00 -17.65 27.49
N VAL A 175 7.62 -16.96 26.40
CA VAL A 175 7.04 -17.60 25.20
C VAL A 175 8.11 -18.26 24.34
N ILE A 176 9.32 -17.70 24.35
CA ILE A 176 10.49 -18.26 23.65
C ILE A 176 11.68 -18.40 24.60
N GLU A 177 12.53 -19.36 24.28
CA GLU A 177 13.81 -19.57 24.94
C GLU A 177 14.93 -19.75 23.90
N THR A 178 16.19 -19.69 24.34
CA THR A 178 17.35 -19.89 23.46
C THR A 178 18.30 -20.92 24.05
N GLU A 179 18.98 -21.62 23.14
CA GLU A 179 20.08 -22.52 23.42
C GLU A 179 21.32 -22.09 22.61
N ASP A 180 22.46 -22.00 23.29
CA ASP A 180 23.72 -21.62 22.64
C ASP A 180 24.24 -22.79 21.79
N ARG A 181 24.56 -22.50 20.53
CA ARG A 181 25.20 -23.47 19.62
C ARG A 181 26.72 -23.50 19.81
N LYS A 182 27.32 -24.63 19.46
CA LYS A 182 28.79 -24.81 19.53
C LYS A 182 29.56 -23.87 18.59
N ASP A 183 28.94 -23.35 17.57
CA ASP A 183 29.50 -22.42 16.60
C ASP A 183 29.37 -20.94 17.02
N GLY A 184 28.82 -20.67 18.21
CA GLY A 184 28.61 -19.33 18.77
C GLY A 184 27.29 -18.68 18.35
N GLY A 185 26.44 -19.36 17.56
CA GLY A 185 25.08 -18.94 17.24
C GLY A 185 24.10 -19.32 18.36
N LYS A 186 22.83 -18.94 18.18
CA LYS A 186 21.74 -19.30 19.08
C LYS A 186 20.64 -20.01 18.31
N ASP A 187 20.09 -21.04 18.91
CA ASP A 187 18.85 -21.63 18.45
C ASP A 187 17.71 -21.13 19.31
N TYR A 188 16.57 -20.87 18.69
CA TYR A 188 15.38 -20.33 19.32
C TYR A 188 14.29 -21.38 19.32
N TYR A 189 13.60 -21.50 20.44
CA TYR A 189 12.53 -22.48 20.65
C TYR A 189 11.32 -21.82 21.26
N MET A 190 10.14 -22.35 20.96
CA MET A 190 8.92 -22.00 21.69
C MET A 190 8.83 -22.86 22.94
N THR A 191 8.52 -22.24 24.08
CA THR A 191 8.34 -22.92 25.36
C THR A 191 6.99 -23.58 25.47
N LEU A 192 6.00 -23.11 24.69
CA LEU A 192 4.63 -23.61 24.69
C LEU A 192 4.34 -24.42 23.43
N ASP A 193 3.68 -25.55 23.59
CA ASP A 193 3.10 -26.32 22.49
C ASP A 193 1.88 -25.53 21.95
N MET A 194 2.12 -24.66 20.99
CA MET A 194 1.06 -23.87 20.40
C MET A 194 0.30 -24.70 19.36
N PRO A 195 -1.05 -24.75 19.42
CA PRO A 195 -1.84 -25.39 18.39
C PRO A 195 -1.56 -24.77 17.01
N ASP A 196 -1.55 -25.60 15.95
CA ASP A 196 -1.32 -25.16 14.57
C ASP A 196 -2.31 -24.06 14.12
N ASP A 197 -3.50 -24.03 14.72
CA ASP A 197 -4.57 -23.06 14.42
C ASP A 197 -4.55 -21.83 15.33
N PHE A 198 -3.52 -21.64 16.13
CA PHE A 198 -3.44 -20.48 17.02
C PHE A 198 -3.29 -19.20 16.19
N ALA A 199 -4.26 -18.30 16.33
CA ALA A 199 -4.32 -17.04 15.60
C ALA A 199 -3.19 -16.08 16.04
N LEU A 200 -1.97 -16.31 15.56
CA LEU A 200 -0.79 -15.49 15.79
C LEU A 200 -0.92 -14.06 15.22
N ASP A 201 -1.99 -13.78 14.48
CA ASP A 201 -2.25 -12.47 13.88
C ASP A 201 -2.64 -11.38 14.88
N GLN A 202 -2.88 -11.73 16.13
CA GLN A 202 -3.24 -10.77 17.16
C GLN A 202 -2.05 -10.47 18.07
N PRO A 203 -1.59 -9.20 18.17
CA PRO A 203 -0.46 -8.81 19.01
C PRO A 203 -0.61 -9.16 20.50
N LEU A 204 -1.84 -9.33 20.96
CA LEU A 204 -2.16 -9.66 22.37
C LEU A 204 -2.14 -11.17 22.64
N SER A 205 -2.06 -12.04 21.64
CA SER A 205 -2.08 -13.47 21.83
C SER A 205 -0.96 -14.02 22.71
N PRO A 206 0.32 -13.58 22.57
CA PRO A 206 1.40 -13.99 23.49
C PRO A 206 1.17 -13.54 24.94
N PHE A 207 0.64 -12.33 25.13
CA PHE A 207 0.29 -11.83 26.47
C PHE A 207 -0.86 -12.61 27.11
N LEU A 208 -1.84 -13.02 26.30
CA LEU A 208 -2.96 -13.80 26.79
C LEU A 208 -2.48 -15.18 27.26
N LEU A 209 -1.58 -15.82 26.52
CA LEU A 209 -0.99 -17.10 26.93
C LEU A 209 -0.23 -16.98 28.23
N ALA A 210 0.70 -16.03 28.33
CA ALA A 210 1.46 -15.78 29.56
C ALA A 210 0.54 -15.41 30.74
N ALA A 211 -0.55 -14.68 30.50
CA ALA A 211 -1.53 -14.35 31.54
C ALA A 211 -2.32 -15.57 32.00
N LEU A 212 -2.67 -16.50 31.08
CA LEU A 212 -3.41 -17.73 31.40
C LEU A 212 -2.59 -18.67 32.28
N GLU A 213 -1.26 -18.73 32.10
CA GLU A 213 -0.36 -19.53 32.96
C GLU A 213 -0.25 -18.98 34.38
N LEU A 214 -0.45 -17.67 34.57
CA LEU A 214 -0.46 -17.04 35.90
C LEU A 214 -1.80 -17.21 36.63
N LEU A 215 -2.85 -17.67 35.95
CA LEU A 215 -4.14 -17.91 36.55
C LEU A 215 -4.14 -19.32 37.17
N ASP A 216 -4.25 -19.37 38.50
CA ASP A 216 -4.46 -20.64 39.19
C ASP A 216 -5.84 -21.21 38.82
N PRO A 217 -5.91 -22.36 38.14
CA PRO A 217 -7.19 -22.96 37.74
C PRO A 217 -8.07 -23.41 38.92
N GLU A 218 -7.49 -23.45 40.13
CA GLU A 218 -8.21 -23.82 41.35
C GLU A 218 -8.57 -22.61 42.23
N SER A 219 -8.20 -21.38 41.84
CA SER A 219 -8.63 -20.21 42.56
C SER A 219 -10.09 -19.87 42.25
N ASP A 220 -10.99 -20.21 43.15
CA ASP A 220 -12.38 -19.72 43.15
C ASP A 220 -12.37 -18.20 43.26
N THR A 221 -12.93 -17.52 42.24
CA THR A 221 -13.21 -16.09 42.20
C THR A 221 -14.41 -15.74 43.04
#